data_f04d813e6219a848331b42a66c312c0e
#
_entry.id   f04d813e6219a848331b42a66c312c0e
#
_cell.length_a   1.000
_cell.length_b   1.000
_cell.length_c   1.000
_cell.angle_alpha   90.00
_cell.angle_beta   90.00
_cell.angle_gamma   90.00
#
_symmetry.space_group_name_H-M   'P 1'
#
loop_
_entity.id
_entity.type
_entity.pdbx_description
1 polymer ?
#
loop_
_entity_poly.entity_id
_entity_poly.type
_entity_poly.pdbx_seq_one_letter_code
_entity_poly.pdbx_strand_id
1 'polypeptide(L)'
;MQVEQVDFISIPTRDVSRAVAFYRDVLGLPESDSRPAEVETPNVTLSFWNSEADGEEFVPSIGGFAVRVADVAAAVEEVRAAGAEVVGIDDTGVCHMGFVKDLDGNTLILHRRYAPRG
;
A
#
# COMPACT_ATOMS: atom_id res chain seq x y z
N MET A 1 1.33 -29.21 2.53
CA MET A 1 2.11 -28.00 2.19
C MET A 1 2.37 -27.22 3.47
N GLN A 2 3.55 -26.64 3.60
CA GLN A 2 3.86 -25.74 4.71
C GLN A 2 4.35 -24.41 4.12
N VAL A 3 3.58 -23.35 4.35
CA VAL A 3 3.98 -22.00 3.93
C VAL A 3 4.97 -21.45 4.95
N GLU A 4 6.14 -21.00 4.49
CA GLU A 4 7.19 -20.51 5.38
C GLU A 4 7.06 -19.02 5.65
N GLN A 5 6.63 -18.23 4.64
CA GLN A 5 6.46 -16.78 4.79
C GLN A 5 5.73 -16.21 3.56
N VAL A 6 5.38 -14.95 3.63
CA VAL A 6 4.92 -14.19 2.47
C VAL A 6 6.14 -13.48 1.88
N ASP A 7 6.52 -13.82 0.66
CA ASP A 7 7.72 -13.27 0.02
C ASP A 7 7.49 -11.86 -0.52
N PHE A 8 6.38 -11.66 -1.21
CA PHE A 8 6.02 -10.34 -1.72
C PHE A 8 4.52 -10.24 -1.94
N ILE A 9 4.04 -9.00 -2.01
CA ILE A 9 2.66 -8.67 -2.40
C ILE A 9 2.74 -8.05 -3.79
N SER A 10 1.98 -8.59 -4.73
CA SER A 10 1.90 -8.06 -6.09
C SER A 10 0.85 -6.97 -6.15
N ILE A 11 1.23 -5.80 -6.67
CA ILE A 11 0.36 -4.63 -6.76
C ILE A 11 0.24 -4.25 -8.23
N PRO A 12 -0.97 -4.31 -8.82
CA PRO A 12 -1.14 -3.95 -10.23
C PRO A 12 -0.98 -2.44 -10.43
N THR A 13 -0.36 -2.07 -11.53
CA THR A 13 -0.17 -0.67 -11.90
C THR A 13 -0.16 -0.51 -13.42
N ARG A 14 -0.53 0.67 -13.89
CA ARG A 14 -0.38 1.06 -15.30
C ARG A 14 0.96 1.73 -15.57
N ASP A 15 1.69 2.10 -14.51
CA ASP A 15 2.96 2.81 -14.64
C ASP A 15 3.82 2.48 -13.43
N VAL A 16 4.77 1.56 -13.63
CA VAL A 16 5.64 1.07 -12.56
C VAL A 16 6.46 2.20 -11.94
N SER A 17 7.05 3.08 -12.74
CA SER A 17 7.88 4.18 -12.22
C SER A 17 7.07 5.13 -11.35
N ARG A 18 5.84 5.44 -11.76
CA ARG A 18 4.93 6.29 -10.99
C ARG A 18 4.51 5.63 -9.68
N ALA A 19 4.22 4.33 -9.73
CA ALA A 19 3.84 3.57 -8.54
C ALA A 19 5.00 3.53 -7.53
N VAL A 20 6.21 3.20 -7.98
CA VAL A 20 7.40 3.20 -7.12
C VAL A 20 7.61 4.58 -6.49
N ALA A 21 7.50 5.64 -7.28
CA ALA A 21 7.67 7.00 -6.77
C ALA A 21 6.64 7.35 -5.69
N PHE A 22 5.37 6.96 -5.89
CA PHE A 22 4.33 7.21 -4.90
C PHE A 22 4.62 6.50 -3.57
N TYR A 23 4.92 5.21 -3.61
CA TYR A 23 5.19 4.43 -2.40
C TYR A 23 6.49 4.85 -1.73
N ARG A 24 7.51 5.24 -2.51
CA ARG A 24 8.76 5.76 -1.96
C ARG A 24 8.59 7.14 -1.32
N ASP A 25 7.98 8.09 -2.05
CA ASP A 25 7.99 9.50 -1.66
C ASP A 25 6.85 9.84 -0.68
N VAL A 26 5.68 9.21 -0.81
CA VAL A 26 4.52 9.45 0.06
C VAL A 26 4.52 8.54 1.27
N LEU A 27 4.74 7.22 1.06
CA LEU A 27 4.77 6.26 2.16
C LEU A 27 6.15 6.13 2.81
N GLY A 28 7.20 6.69 2.20
CA GLY A 28 8.55 6.63 2.77
C GLY A 28 9.21 5.26 2.67
N LEU A 29 8.79 4.42 1.74
CA LEU A 29 9.34 3.07 1.59
C LEU A 29 10.56 3.09 0.67
N PRO A 30 11.68 2.50 1.09
CA PRO A 30 12.87 2.46 0.23
C PRO A 30 12.66 1.55 -0.98
N GLU A 31 13.27 1.95 -2.10
CA GLU A 31 13.33 1.09 -3.28
C GLU A 31 14.19 -0.14 -2.99
N SER A 32 13.87 -1.25 -3.66
CA SER A 32 14.70 -2.44 -3.60
C SER A 32 16.06 -2.18 -4.30
N ASP A 33 17.15 -2.64 -3.69
CA ASP A 33 18.49 -2.52 -4.28
C ASP A 33 18.66 -3.38 -5.52
N SER A 34 17.88 -4.44 -5.64
CA SER A 34 18.07 -5.45 -6.68
C SER A 34 17.00 -5.44 -7.77
N ARG A 35 15.83 -4.79 -7.52
CA ARG A 35 14.72 -4.84 -8.47
C ARG A 35 14.03 -3.48 -8.58
N PRO A 36 14.03 -2.87 -9.79
CA PRO A 36 13.49 -1.52 -9.98
C PRO A 36 11.97 -1.42 -9.82
N ALA A 37 11.25 -2.54 -9.87
CA ALA A 37 9.79 -2.58 -9.75
C ALA A 37 9.33 -2.85 -8.32
N GLU A 38 10.21 -2.73 -7.33
CA GLU A 38 9.90 -3.11 -5.95
C GLU A 38 10.30 -2.04 -4.94
N VAL A 39 9.49 -1.96 -3.88
CA VAL A 39 9.83 -1.22 -2.66
C VAL A 39 9.75 -2.16 -1.48
N GLU A 40 10.48 -1.82 -0.40
CA GLU A 40 10.58 -2.68 0.77
C GLU A 40 9.83 -2.08 1.95
N THR A 41 9.02 -2.92 2.62
CA THR A 41 8.54 -2.63 3.97
C THR A 41 9.43 -3.38 4.97
N PRO A 42 9.32 -3.12 6.29
CA PRO A 42 10.13 -3.87 7.26
C PRO A 42 9.93 -5.39 7.24
N ASN A 43 8.82 -5.90 6.72
CA ASN A 43 8.50 -7.32 6.80
C ASN A 43 8.04 -7.96 5.49
N VAL A 44 7.83 -7.20 4.42
CA VAL A 44 7.43 -7.77 3.13
C VAL A 44 7.79 -6.83 1.98
N THR A 45 8.12 -7.39 0.84
CA THR A 45 8.38 -6.66 -0.40
C THR A 45 7.07 -6.37 -1.12
N LEU A 46 6.93 -5.15 -1.65
CA LEU A 46 5.85 -4.78 -2.56
C LEU A 46 6.38 -4.78 -3.99
N SER A 47 5.81 -5.62 -4.84
CA SER A 47 6.25 -5.79 -6.22
C SER A 47 5.17 -5.26 -7.16
N PHE A 48 5.50 -4.25 -7.97
CA PHE A 48 4.54 -3.63 -8.87
C PHE A 48 4.52 -4.35 -10.21
N TRP A 49 3.32 -4.66 -10.67
CA TRP A 49 3.10 -5.43 -11.89
C TRP A 49 2.28 -4.62 -12.90
N ASN A 50 2.88 -4.34 -14.05
CA ASN A 50 2.14 -3.76 -15.17
C ASN A 50 1.49 -4.89 -15.97
N SER A 51 0.24 -5.21 -15.64
CA SER A 51 -0.49 -6.31 -16.26
C SER A 51 -0.70 -6.09 -17.76
N GLU A 52 -0.91 -4.84 -18.18
CA GLU A 52 -1.13 -4.53 -19.60
C GLU A 52 0.09 -4.83 -20.45
N ALA A 53 1.29 -4.67 -19.89
CA ALA A 53 2.53 -5.04 -20.57
C ALA A 53 2.63 -6.55 -20.82
N ASP A 54 1.94 -7.35 -20.03
CA ASP A 54 1.90 -8.81 -20.15
C ASP A 54 0.64 -9.28 -20.89
N GLY A 55 -0.12 -8.37 -21.49
CA GLY A 55 -1.31 -8.71 -22.27
C GLY A 55 -2.56 -8.97 -21.43
N GLU A 56 -2.51 -8.64 -20.13
CA GLU A 56 -3.64 -8.83 -19.21
C GLU A 56 -4.36 -7.51 -18.98
N GLU A 57 -5.68 -7.60 -18.75
CA GLU A 57 -6.46 -6.42 -18.40
C GLU A 57 -5.99 -5.84 -17.06
N PHE A 58 -5.90 -4.52 -16.97
CA PHE A 58 -5.63 -3.88 -15.69
C PHE A 58 -6.89 -3.88 -14.82
N VAL A 59 -6.77 -4.41 -13.61
CA VAL A 59 -7.84 -4.39 -12.60
C VAL A 59 -7.20 -3.99 -11.27
N PRO A 60 -7.65 -2.88 -10.66
CA PRO A 60 -7.09 -2.48 -9.37
C PRO A 60 -7.44 -3.47 -8.27
N SER A 61 -6.57 -3.58 -7.28
CA SER A 61 -6.79 -4.43 -6.11
C SER A 61 -7.72 -3.70 -5.14
N ILE A 62 -8.93 -4.22 -4.94
CA ILE A 62 -9.93 -3.58 -4.08
C ILE A 62 -9.87 -4.06 -2.63
N GLY A 63 -9.31 -5.24 -2.38
CA GLY A 63 -9.09 -5.74 -1.02
C GLY A 63 -7.96 -5.02 -0.31
N GLY A 64 -6.86 -4.84 -1.00
CA GLY A 64 -5.72 -4.11 -0.51
C GLY A 64 -4.97 -4.80 0.63
N PHE A 65 -4.16 -4.02 1.31
CA PHE A 65 -3.42 -4.46 2.48
C PHE A 65 -3.25 -3.29 3.45
N ALA A 66 -2.95 -3.61 4.70
CA ALA A 66 -2.81 -2.60 5.75
C ALA A 66 -1.33 -2.37 6.08
N VAL A 67 -0.96 -1.10 6.20
CA VAL A 67 0.35 -0.70 6.70
C VAL A 67 0.19 0.01 8.04
N ARG A 68 1.09 -0.28 8.97
CA ARG A 68 1.08 0.36 10.27
C ARG A 68 1.76 1.72 10.18
N VAL A 69 1.07 2.76 10.63
CA VAL A 69 1.62 4.12 10.74
C VAL A 69 1.41 4.65 12.15
N ALA A 70 2.22 5.60 12.56
CA ALA A 70 2.13 6.15 13.91
C ALA A 70 0.86 6.98 14.13
N ASP A 71 0.46 7.75 13.12
CA ASP A 71 -0.69 8.67 13.19
C ASP A 71 -1.50 8.53 11.90
N VAL A 72 -2.63 7.83 11.99
CA VAL A 72 -3.48 7.55 10.83
C VAL A 72 -4.05 8.83 10.22
N ALA A 73 -4.50 9.78 11.06
CA ALA A 73 -5.08 11.03 10.56
C ALA A 73 -4.05 11.85 9.77
N ALA A 74 -2.82 11.94 10.28
CA ALA A 74 -1.74 12.64 9.59
C ALA A 74 -1.37 11.94 8.27
N ALA A 75 -1.29 10.61 8.29
CA ALA A 75 -0.97 9.82 7.10
C ALA A 75 -2.04 9.98 6.02
N VAL A 76 -3.32 10.03 6.39
CA VAL A 76 -4.43 10.27 5.46
C VAL A 76 -4.25 11.62 4.77
N GLU A 77 -3.87 12.66 5.51
CA GLU A 77 -3.65 13.99 4.92
C GLU A 77 -2.44 14.00 3.98
N GLU A 78 -1.38 13.25 4.28
CA GLU A 78 -0.24 13.13 3.38
C GLU A 78 -0.64 12.48 2.05
N VAL A 79 -1.46 11.44 2.10
CA VAL A 79 -1.98 10.77 0.91
C VAL A 79 -2.88 11.72 0.11
N ARG A 80 -3.75 12.45 0.80
CA ARG A 80 -4.62 13.44 0.16
C ARG A 80 -3.81 14.53 -0.55
N ALA A 81 -2.79 15.05 0.11
CA ALA A 81 -1.92 16.10 -0.44
C ALA A 81 -1.15 15.62 -1.67
N ALA A 82 -0.87 14.32 -1.79
CA ALA A 82 -0.22 13.72 -2.94
C ALA A 82 -1.16 13.47 -4.13
N GLY A 83 -2.44 13.82 -3.99
CA GLY A 83 -3.43 13.67 -5.06
C GLY A 83 -4.11 12.32 -5.12
N ALA A 84 -3.88 11.45 -4.15
CA ALA A 84 -4.54 10.16 -4.08
C ALA A 84 -5.90 10.27 -3.38
N GLU A 85 -6.79 9.34 -3.68
CA GLU A 85 -8.16 9.36 -3.16
C GLU A 85 -8.21 8.89 -1.71
N VAL A 86 -8.95 9.60 -0.87
CA VAL A 86 -9.30 9.17 0.49
C VAL A 86 -10.73 8.69 0.49
N VAL A 87 -10.95 7.42 0.84
CA VAL A 87 -12.27 6.82 0.88
C VAL A 87 -12.96 7.09 2.22
N GLY A 88 -12.24 6.96 3.33
CA GLY A 88 -12.82 7.21 4.64
C GLY A 88 -11.86 6.88 5.77
N ILE A 89 -12.30 7.21 6.98
CA ILE A 89 -11.57 6.94 8.22
C ILE A 89 -12.55 6.21 9.14
N ASP A 90 -12.05 5.20 9.87
CA ASP A 90 -12.85 4.44 10.81
C ASP A 90 -12.08 4.24 12.12
N ASP A 91 -12.84 4.16 13.20
CA ASP A 91 -12.31 3.81 14.51
C ASP A 91 -13.12 2.60 15.00
N THR A 92 -12.46 1.46 15.12
CA THR A 92 -13.11 0.21 15.50
C THR A 92 -13.30 0.07 17.01
N GLY A 93 -12.82 1.04 17.81
CA GLY A 93 -12.79 0.94 19.28
C GLY A 93 -11.45 0.38 19.79
N VAL A 94 -10.64 -0.19 18.91
CA VAL A 94 -9.28 -0.69 19.23
C VAL A 94 -8.25 -0.29 18.20
N CYS A 95 -8.68 0.11 17.00
CA CYS A 95 -7.80 0.48 15.90
C CYS A 95 -8.30 1.73 15.20
N HIS A 96 -7.38 2.58 14.75
CA HIS A 96 -7.65 3.61 13.77
C HIS A 96 -7.35 3.06 12.38
N MET A 97 -8.22 3.33 11.42
CA MET A 97 -8.07 2.88 10.03
C MET A 97 -8.36 4.02 9.07
N GLY A 98 -7.48 4.21 8.09
CA GLY A 98 -7.72 5.11 6.99
C GLY A 98 -7.76 4.31 5.70
N PHE A 99 -8.87 4.38 4.96
CA PHE A 99 -9.03 3.69 3.68
C PHE A 99 -8.72 4.68 2.57
N VAL A 100 -7.65 4.40 1.83
CA VAL A 100 -7.20 5.28 0.74
C VAL A 100 -6.97 4.44 -0.51
N LYS A 101 -6.82 5.10 -1.64
CA LYS A 101 -6.43 4.44 -2.89
C LYS A 101 -5.11 5.04 -3.36
N ASP A 102 -4.24 4.20 -3.90
CA ASP A 102 -3.04 4.70 -4.55
C ASP A 102 -3.40 5.35 -5.91
N LEU A 103 -2.39 5.76 -6.68
CA LEU A 103 -2.63 6.46 -7.95
C LEU A 103 -3.26 5.58 -9.04
N ASP A 104 -3.24 4.26 -8.86
CA ASP A 104 -3.86 3.29 -9.77
C ASP A 104 -5.24 2.82 -9.29
N GLY A 105 -5.70 3.30 -8.14
CA GLY A 105 -6.97 2.89 -7.58
C GLY A 105 -6.89 1.64 -6.70
N ASN A 106 -5.69 1.16 -6.36
CA ASN A 106 -5.53 0.06 -5.44
C ASN A 106 -5.85 0.51 -4.01
N THR A 107 -6.59 -0.30 -3.28
CA THR A 107 -6.91 -0.01 -1.88
C THR A 107 -5.68 -0.19 -1.01
N LEU A 108 -5.44 0.80 -0.16
CA LEU A 108 -4.39 0.80 0.84
C LEU A 108 -5.03 1.21 2.17
N ILE A 109 -4.76 0.44 3.23
CA ILE A 109 -5.31 0.71 4.56
C ILE A 109 -4.19 1.22 5.44
N LEU A 110 -4.34 2.45 5.96
CA LEU A 110 -3.45 3.02 6.95
C LEU A 110 -3.99 2.63 8.31
N HIS A 111 -3.16 2.02 9.16
CA HIS A 111 -3.67 1.31 10.33
C HIS A 111 -2.81 1.56 11.55
N ARG A 112 -3.47 1.70 12.71
CA ARG A 112 -2.81 1.71 14.01
C ARG A 112 -3.72 1.10 15.06
N ARG A 113 -3.25 0.03 15.68
CA ARG A 113 -3.89 -0.50 16.87
C ARG A 113 -3.46 0.34 18.07
N TYR A 114 -4.43 0.83 18.84
CA TYR A 114 -4.15 1.68 20.00
C TYR A 114 -4.60 1.06 21.32
N ALA A 115 -5.31 -0.05 21.27
CA ALA A 115 -5.79 -0.75 22.47
C ALA A 115 -5.36 -2.22 22.42
N PRO A 116 -5.14 -2.86 23.58
CA PRO A 116 -4.75 -4.27 23.61
C PRO A 116 -5.88 -5.16 23.12
N ARG A 117 -5.52 -6.35 22.64
CA ARG A 117 -6.50 -7.38 22.27
C ARG A 117 -7.12 -7.92 23.54
N GLY A 118 -8.41 -7.76 23.62
CA GLY A 118 -9.22 -8.28 24.74
C GLY A 118 -9.39 -9.78 24.66
#